data_5235cc0f7b9c4ce422a3c78829341144
#
_entry.id   5235cc0f7b9c4ce422a3c78829341144
#
_cell.length_a   1.000
_cell.length_b   1.000
_cell.length_c   1.000
_cell.angle_alpha   90.00
_cell.angle_beta   90.00
_cell.angle_gamma   90.00
#
_symmetry.space_group_name_H-M   'P 1'
#
loop_
_entity.id
_entity.type
_entity.pdbx_description
1 polymer ?
#
loop_
_entity_poly.entity_id
_entity_poly.type
_entity_poly.pdbx_seq_one_letter_code
_entity_poly.pdbx_strand_id
1 'polypeptide(L)'
;MLSKGISFSLYMTHGGTSFGHWAGANSPGFAPDVTSYDYDAPINEYGHATPKFWELRKMMEKYNDGKKMPAVPKAPMPIITVPKFELTEFAPFYRNQHLIPAISPMTFEEMNLGWGMTYYVTKLPEIPVQSTLTLEAHDYAQVFIDDVYIGKIDRVKNEKSLTLPPVKKGQKLAILVEAMGRINFGRAIKDFKGIVGDVVINAEADECGNEAVWTLKKWTMTPISDDYGRAV
;
A
#
# COMPACT_ATOMS: atom_id res chain seq x y z
N MET A 1 -34.70 -1.22 -17.47
CA MET A 1 -35.08 -2.41 -16.72
C MET A 1 -36.47 -2.22 -16.12
N LEU A 2 -36.74 -1.24 -15.26
CA LEU A 2 -38.04 -1.02 -14.61
C LEU A 2 -39.21 -0.87 -15.61
N SER A 3 -39.03 -0.14 -16.72
CA SER A 3 -40.07 0.00 -17.77
C SER A 3 -40.46 -1.31 -18.48
N LYS A 4 -39.68 -2.36 -18.27
CA LYS A 4 -39.91 -3.71 -18.79
C LYS A 4 -40.32 -4.70 -17.69
N GLY A 5 -40.61 -4.23 -16.46
CA GLY A 5 -40.93 -5.08 -15.32
C GLY A 5 -39.77 -5.95 -14.83
N ILE A 6 -38.53 -5.56 -15.16
CA ILE A 6 -37.31 -6.32 -14.74
C ILE A 6 -36.78 -5.75 -13.45
N SER A 7 -36.61 -6.61 -12.46
CA SER A 7 -35.97 -6.28 -11.18
C SER A 7 -34.48 -5.98 -11.38
N PHE A 8 -33.91 -5.14 -10.51
CA PHE A 8 -32.47 -4.84 -10.51
C PHE A 8 -31.98 -4.68 -9.07
N SER A 9 -30.69 -4.82 -8.90
CA SER A 9 -29.99 -4.52 -7.66
C SER A 9 -28.79 -3.64 -7.99
N LEU A 10 -28.54 -2.62 -7.17
CA LEU A 10 -27.40 -1.73 -7.29
C LEU A 10 -26.34 -2.13 -6.26
N TYR A 11 -25.15 -2.27 -6.70
CA TYR A 11 -23.95 -2.50 -5.89
C TYR A 11 -22.86 -1.51 -6.32
N MET A 12 -22.45 -0.55 -5.45
CA MET A 12 -22.84 -0.28 -4.06
C MET A 12 -23.59 1.04 -3.99
N THR A 13 -24.46 1.20 -2.99
CA THR A 13 -25.13 2.49 -2.72
C THR A 13 -24.17 3.48 -2.05
N HIS A 14 -23.25 2.97 -1.22
CA HIS A 14 -22.20 3.70 -0.52
C HIS A 14 -20.93 2.86 -0.58
N GLY A 15 -19.84 3.42 -1.09
CA GLY A 15 -18.58 2.72 -1.19
C GLY A 15 -17.81 2.71 0.13
N GLY A 16 -17.66 3.86 0.73
CA GLY A 16 -16.95 4.05 1.99
C GLY A 16 -15.46 4.32 1.82
N THR A 17 -14.75 4.30 2.93
CA THR A 17 -13.31 4.60 3.02
C THR A 17 -12.58 3.42 3.67
N SER A 18 -11.53 2.94 3.03
CA SER A 18 -10.60 1.97 3.61
C SER A 18 -9.56 2.71 4.43
N PHE A 19 -9.56 2.55 5.75
CA PHE A 19 -8.62 3.20 6.65
C PHE A 19 -7.38 2.33 6.89
N GLY A 20 -6.21 2.98 7.03
CA GLY A 20 -4.93 2.31 7.27
C GLY A 20 -4.58 1.31 6.15
N HIS A 21 -4.05 0.15 6.53
CA HIS A 21 -3.59 -0.90 5.62
C HIS A 21 -4.57 -2.08 5.47
N TRP A 22 -5.85 -1.88 5.80
CA TRP A 22 -6.87 -2.94 5.87
C TRP A 22 -7.60 -3.21 4.55
N ALA A 23 -7.25 -2.51 3.49
CA ALA A 23 -7.89 -2.66 2.18
C ALA A 23 -7.64 -4.02 1.54
N GLY A 24 -8.50 -4.38 0.58
CA GLY A 24 -8.26 -5.46 -0.36
C GLY A 24 -7.49 -5.01 -1.60
N ALA A 25 -7.26 -5.94 -2.50
CA ALA A 25 -6.71 -5.67 -3.82
C ALA A 25 -7.33 -6.56 -4.89
N ASN A 26 -7.47 -6.02 -6.08
CA ASN A 26 -7.94 -6.76 -7.25
C ASN A 26 -6.82 -7.55 -7.92
N SER A 27 -7.20 -8.66 -8.60
CA SER A 27 -6.35 -9.57 -9.36
C SER A 27 -7.13 -10.02 -10.63
N PRO A 28 -6.47 -10.34 -11.78
CA PRO A 28 -5.03 -10.43 -12.02
C PRO A 28 -4.30 -9.09 -12.02
N GLY A 29 -2.99 -9.14 -11.84
CA GLY A 29 -2.18 -7.97 -11.53
C GLY A 29 -2.32 -7.58 -10.06
N PHE A 30 -1.94 -6.36 -9.71
CA PHE A 30 -2.10 -5.82 -8.38
C PHE A 30 -2.72 -4.43 -8.45
N ALA A 31 -3.96 -4.31 -7.99
CA ALA A 31 -4.67 -3.04 -7.92
C ALA A 31 -5.27 -2.90 -6.50
N PRO A 32 -4.53 -2.29 -5.56
CA PRO A 32 -4.98 -2.11 -4.20
C PRO A 32 -6.08 -1.07 -4.13
N ASP A 33 -7.00 -1.28 -3.22
CA ASP A 33 -8.14 -0.41 -2.98
C ASP A 33 -7.94 0.37 -1.66
N VAL A 34 -6.86 1.13 -1.65
CA VAL A 34 -6.47 1.93 -0.48
C VAL A 34 -7.22 3.25 -0.44
N THR A 35 -7.60 3.68 0.77
CA THR A 35 -8.28 4.93 1.09
C THR A 35 -9.71 5.01 0.54
N SER A 36 -9.95 5.61 -0.61
CA SER A 36 -11.31 5.83 -1.12
C SER A 36 -11.87 4.62 -1.87
N TYR A 37 -13.04 4.16 -1.49
CA TYR A 37 -13.85 3.18 -2.22
C TYR A 37 -15.15 3.81 -2.75
N ASP A 38 -15.15 5.11 -3.00
CA ASP A 38 -16.35 5.85 -3.40
C ASP A 38 -16.85 5.42 -4.78
N TYR A 39 -15.99 5.33 -5.78
CA TYR A 39 -16.35 4.94 -7.15
C TYR A 39 -17.61 5.62 -7.67
N ASP A 40 -17.82 6.88 -7.33
CA ASP A 40 -19.02 7.66 -7.70
C ASP A 40 -20.32 7.00 -7.22
N ALA A 41 -20.35 6.49 -5.97
CA ALA A 41 -21.54 5.91 -5.37
C ALA A 41 -22.65 6.95 -5.19
N PRO A 42 -23.95 6.53 -5.14
CA PRO A 42 -25.08 7.43 -4.88
C PRO A 42 -24.98 8.20 -3.56
N ILE A 43 -24.35 7.60 -2.53
CA ILE A 43 -24.03 8.24 -1.26
C ILE A 43 -22.52 8.30 -1.17
N ASN A 44 -21.95 9.49 -1.01
CA ASN A 44 -20.51 9.68 -0.93
C ASN A 44 -19.91 9.26 0.43
N GLU A 45 -18.57 9.30 0.57
CA GLU A 45 -17.86 8.80 1.76
C GLU A 45 -18.29 9.43 3.07
N TYR A 46 -18.74 10.68 3.09
CA TYR A 46 -19.21 11.34 4.31
C TYR A 46 -20.75 11.33 4.47
N GLY A 47 -21.44 10.47 3.72
CA GLY A 47 -22.86 10.17 3.90
C GLY A 47 -23.83 11.12 3.21
N HIS A 48 -23.39 11.98 2.30
CA HIS A 48 -24.27 12.89 1.58
C HIS A 48 -24.78 12.27 0.28
N ALA A 49 -26.05 12.54 -0.04
CA ALA A 49 -26.66 12.18 -1.29
C ALA A 49 -26.03 12.98 -2.47
N THR A 50 -25.54 12.26 -3.45
CA THR A 50 -24.93 12.83 -4.67
C THR A 50 -26.02 13.17 -5.71
N PRO A 51 -25.70 13.87 -6.81
CA PRO A 51 -26.62 14.01 -7.93
C PRO A 51 -27.13 12.68 -8.46
N LYS A 52 -26.30 11.63 -8.49
CA LYS A 52 -26.70 10.27 -8.88
C LYS A 52 -27.78 9.69 -7.97
N PHE A 53 -27.70 9.91 -6.65
CA PHE A 53 -28.76 9.51 -5.71
C PHE A 53 -30.11 10.13 -6.07
N TRP A 54 -30.13 11.41 -6.37
CA TRP A 54 -31.36 12.13 -6.69
C TRP A 54 -31.97 11.68 -8.01
N GLU A 55 -31.17 11.42 -9.02
CA GLU A 55 -31.64 10.88 -10.29
C GLU A 55 -32.21 9.45 -10.14
N LEU A 56 -31.52 8.60 -9.37
CA LEU A 56 -32.02 7.26 -9.05
C LEU A 56 -33.35 7.32 -8.27
N ARG A 57 -33.43 8.20 -7.27
CA ARG A 57 -34.65 8.40 -6.51
C ARG A 57 -35.82 8.83 -7.40
N LYS A 58 -35.62 9.83 -8.24
CA LYS A 58 -36.61 10.32 -9.20
C LYS A 58 -37.08 9.21 -10.13
N MET A 59 -36.17 8.36 -10.58
CA MET A 59 -36.50 7.20 -11.40
C MET A 59 -37.33 6.18 -10.62
N MET A 60 -36.97 5.86 -9.38
CA MET A 60 -37.68 4.91 -8.53
C MET A 60 -39.08 5.40 -8.17
N GLU A 61 -39.28 6.69 -7.89
CA GLU A 61 -40.60 7.29 -7.62
C GLU A 61 -41.61 7.03 -8.77
N LYS A 62 -41.11 6.97 -10.01
CA LYS A 62 -41.92 6.70 -11.20
C LYS A 62 -42.52 5.29 -11.23
N TYR A 63 -41.88 4.33 -10.56
CA TYR A 63 -42.22 2.90 -10.60
C TYR A 63 -42.57 2.34 -9.21
N ASN A 64 -42.93 3.20 -8.24
CA ASN A 64 -43.18 2.83 -6.85
C ASN A 64 -44.67 2.58 -6.57
N ASP A 65 -45.50 2.29 -7.56
CA ASP A 65 -46.93 2.02 -7.42
C ASP A 65 -47.70 3.06 -6.57
N GLY A 66 -47.31 4.33 -6.65
CA GLY A 66 -47.92 5.43 -5.91
C GLY A 66 -47.57 5.46 -4.40
N LYS A 67 -46.68 4.59 -3.94
CA LYS A 67 -46.25 4.61 -2.52
C LYS A 67 -45.34 5.82 -2.24
N LYS A 68 -45.52 6.45 -1.09
CA LYS A 68 -44.68 7.56 -0.66
C LYS A 68 -43.27 7.09 -0.37
N MET A 69 -42.30 7.70 -1.03
CA MET A 69 -40.89 7.47 -0.72
C MET A 69 -40.49 8.06 0.63
N PRO A 70 -39.66 7.40 1.43
CA PRO A 70 -39.14 7.95 2.68
C PRO A 70 -38.45 9.31 2.46
N ALA A 71 -38.54 10.19 3.45
CA ALA A 71 -37.77 11.44 3.41
C ALA A 71 -36.28 11.16 3.45
N VAL A 72 -35.53 11.90 2.67
CA VAL A 72 -34.04 11.86 2.76
C VAL A 72 -33.63 12.62 4.02
N PRO A 73 -32.83 12.03 4.91
CA PRO A 73 -32.31 12.72 6.07
C PRO A 73 -31.60 14.02 5.68
N LYS A 74 -31.77 15.07 6.47
CA LYS A 74 -30.95 16.28 6.34
C LYS A 74 -29.49 15.89 6.65
N ALA A 75 -28.55 16.53 5.97
CA ALA A 75 -27.13 16.26 6.06
C ALA A 75 -26.69 15.84 7.49
N PRO A 76 -26.23 14.60 7.67
CA PRO A 76 -26.12 14.01 8.99
C PRO A 76 -24.85 14.40 9.75
N MET A 77 -23.81 14.83 9.06
CA MET A 77 -22.48 15.05 9.66
C MET A 77 -21.98 16.47 9.38
N PRO A 78 -21.56 17.20 10.40
CA PRO A 78 -20.89 18.49 10.19
C PRO A 78 -19.52 18.26 9.53
N ILE A 79 -19.21 19.06 8.52
CA ILE A 79 -17.87 19.12 7.92
C ILE A 79 -17.10 20.19 8.68
N ILE A 80 -15.92 19.81 9.19
CA ILE A 80 -14.99 20.76 9.82
C ILE A 80 -13.97 21.24 8.80
N THR A 81 -13.54 22.48 8.95
CA THR A 81 -12.38 23.00 8.24
C THR A 81 -11.20 23.00 9.19
N VAL A 82 -10.16 22.25 8.85
CA VAL A 82 -8.91 22.25 9.61
C VAL A 82 -8.05 23.38 9.08
N PRO A 83 -7.70 24.39 9.90
CA PRO A 83 -6.82 25.47 9.46
C PRO A 83 -5.41 24.94 9.18
N LYS A 84 -4.66 25.64 8.33
CA LYS A 84 -3.24 25.33 8.11
C LYS A 84 -2.48 25.53 9.43
N PHE A 85 -1.69 24.53 9.81
CA PHE A 85 -0.83 24.56 11.00
C PHE A 85 0.52 23.94 10.69
N GLU A 86 1.52 24.22 11.52
CA GLU A 86 2.86 23.65 11.40
C GLU A 86 2.97 22.43 12.30
N LEU A 87 3.63 21.38 11.81
CA LEU A 87 4.01 20.21 12.60
C LEU A 87 5.34 20.51 13.28
N THR A 88 5.32 20.73 14.58
CA THR A 88 6.49 21.13 15.38
C THR A 88 7.10 19.98 16.18
N GLU A 89 6.40 18.86 16.29
CA GLU A 89 6.85 17.67 17.03
C GLU A 89 7.14 16.53 16.03
N PHE A 90 8.21 15.78 16.31
CA PHE A 90 8.67 14.69 15.47
C PHE A 90 9.18 13.54 16.32
N ALA A 91 8.72 12.32 15.98
CA ALA A 91 9.22 11.08 16.56
C ALA A 91 9.47 10.06 15.43
N PRO A 92 10.70 9.49 15.34
CA PRO A 92 10.96 8.43 14.36
C PRO A 92 10.19 7.16 14.71
N PHE A 93 9.37 6.66 13.79
CA PHE A 93 8.51 5.50 14.01
C PHE A 93 9.26 4.17 14.19
N TYR A 94 10.52 4.08 13.75
CA TYR A 94 11.35 2.87 13.83
C TYR A 94 12.19 2.78 15.12
N ARG A 95 12.12 3.76 16.02
CA ARG A 95 12.82 3.71 17.33
C ARG A 95 12.04 2.85 18.31
N ASN A 96 12.78 2.11 19.17
CA ASN A 96 12.24 1.25 20.23
C ASN A 96 11.37 0.07 19.75
N GLN A 97 11.50 -0.32 18.48
CA GLN A 97 10.79 -1.47 17.92
C GLN A 97 11.59 -2.77 18.10
N HIS A 98 10.88 -3.89 18.03
CA HIS A 98 11.50 -5.20 18.09
C HIS A 98 12.32 -5.49 16.84
N LEU A 99 13.62 -5.82 17.02
CA LEU A 99 14.53 -6.13 15.92
C LEU A 99 14.57 -7.63 15.69
N ILE A 100 14.33 -8.05 14.44
CA ILE A 100 14.38 -9.45 14.03
C ILE A 100 15.57 -9.66 13.09
N PRO A 101 16.68 -10.30 13.57
CA PRO A 101 17.80 -10.64 12.71
C PRO A 101 17.50 -11.92 11.90
N ALA A 102 17.89 -11.95 10.62
CA ALA A 102 17.80 -13.13 9.77
C ALA A 102 18.89 -13.13 8.68
N ILE A 103 19.11 -14.31 8.08
CA ILE A 103 20.07 -14.44 6.97
C ILE A 103 19.52 -13.78 5.69
N SER A 104 18.23 -14.00 5.41
CA SER A 104 17.52 -13.43 4.26
C SER A 104 16.37 -12.55 4.74
N PRO A 105 15.83 -11.66 3.89
CA PRO A 105 14.61 -10.94 4.23
C PRO A 105 13.48 -11.93 4.55
N MET A 106 12.62 -11.54 5.49
CA MET A 106 11.40 -12.28 5.84
C MET A 106 10.17 -11.53 5.35
N THR A 107 9.16 -12.27 4.95
CA THR A 107 7.84 -11.70 4.65
C THR A 107 7.15 -11.20 5.93
N PHE A 108 6.10 -10.41 5.81
CA PHE A 108 5.31 -9.97 6.96
C PHE A 108 4.73 -11.15 7.71
N GLU A 109 4.26 -12.17 7.00
CA GLU A 109 3.67 -13.38 7.56
C GLU A 109 4.67 -14.17 8.40
N GLU A 110 5.92 -14.29 7.95
CA GLU A 110 6.99 -14.94 8.72
C GLU A 110 7.34 -14.18 10.01
N MET A 111 7.08 -12.87 10.04
CA MET A 111 7.25 -12.01 11.21
C MET A 111 5.97 -11.86 12.05
N ASN A 112 4.88 -12.58 11.73
CA ASN A 112 3.55 -12.43 12.33
C ASN A 112 2.96 -11.02 12.24
N LEU A 113 3.31 -10.28 11.20
CA LEU A 113 2.75 -8.96 10.89
C LEU A 113 1.63 -9.11 9.86
N GLY A 114 0.41 -8.72 10.21
CA GLY A 114 -0.74 -8.78 9.30
C GLY A 114 -0.79 -7.60 8.33
N TRP A 115 -0.52 -6.40 8.84
CA TRP A 115 -0.65 -5.11 8.15
C TRP A 115 0.42 -4.15 8.63
N GLY A 116 0.63 -3.06 7.90
CA GLY A 116 1.55 -2.01 8.28
C GLY A 116 2.78 -1.95 7.39
N MET A 117 3.91 -1.73 7.99
CA MET A 117 5.19 -1.55 7.32
C MET A 117 6.28 -2.41 7.94
N THR A 118 7.34 -2.65 7.20
CA THR A 118 8.58 -3.23 7.74
C THR A 118 9.79 -2.48 7.22
N TYR A 119 10.68 -2.15 8.15
CA TYR A 119 11.95 -1.52 7.85
C TYR A 119 13.03 -2.61 7.81
N TYR A 120 13.58 -2.87 6.63
CA TYR A 120 14.61 -3.86 6.36
C TYR A 120 15.97 -3.19 6.28
N VAL A 121 16.97 -3.70 6.99
CA VAL A 121 18.31 -3.12 7.00
C VAL A 121 19.36 -4.21 6.77
N THR A 122 20.34 -3.92 5.89
CA THR A 122 21.54 -4.72 5.71
C THR A 122 22.74 -3.83 5.40
N LYS A 123 23.93 -4.44 5.30
CA LYS A 123 25.16 -3.75 4.93
C LYS A 123 25.55 -4.08 3.48
N LEU A 124 25.94 -3.05 2.73
CA LEU A 124 26.37 -3.17 1.34
C LEU A 124 27.81 -3.69 1.24
N PRO A 125 28.13 -4.48 0.19
CA PRO A 125 29.50 -4.72 -0.24
C PRO A 125 30.13 -3.47 -0.85
N GLU A 126 31.39 -3.53 -1.23
CA GLU A 126 32.03 -2.51 -2.07
C GLU A 126 31.56 -2.67 -3.51
N ILE A 127 30.97 -1.64 -4.09
CA ILE A 127 30.55 -1.61 -5.51
C ILE A 127 30.93 -0.24 -6.06
N PRO A 128 32.08 -0.11 -6.72
CA PRO A 128 32.63 1.18 -7.13
C PRO A 128 31.98 1.75 -8.39
N VAL A 129 31.03 1.02 -8.99
CA VAL A 129 30.32 1.42 -10.21
C VAL A 129 28.82 1.52 -9.94
N GLN A 130 28.11 2.13 -10.87
CA GLN A 130 26.65 2.10 -10.87
C GLN A 130 26.16 0.67 -10.96
N SER A 131 25.08 0.35 -10.26
CA SER A 131 24.55 -1.00 -10.17
C SER A 131 23.01 -0.99 -10.13
N THR A 132 22.42 -2.16 -10.30
CA THR A 132 20.97 -2.35 -10.26
C THR A 132 20.57 -3.20 -9.06
N LEU A 133 19.81 -2.63 -8.14
CA LEU A 133 19.12 -3.35 -7.06
C LEU A 133 17.87 -3.98 -7.62
N THR A 134 17.68 -5.28 -7.39
CA THR A 134 16.49 -6.03 -7.79
C THR A 134 15.88 -6.73 -6.59
N LEU A 135 14.59 -6.55 -6.38
CA LEU A 135 13.81 -7.24 -5.35
C LEU A 135 12.33 -7.29 -5.75
N GLU A 136 11.60 -8.23 -5.18
CA GLU A 136 10.15 -8.27 -5.26
C GLU A 136 9.54 -7.67 -4.00
N ALA A 137 9.08 -6.43 -4.11
CA ALA A 137 8.43 -5.73 -3.00
C ALA A 137 6.90 -5.88 -3.10
N HIS A 138 6.29 -6.33 -2.02
CA HIS A 138 4.85 -6.35 -1.81
C HIS A 138 4.50 -5.43 -0.63
N ASP A 139 4.15 -4.10 -0.86
CA ASP A 139 3.75 -3.61 -2.19
C ASP A 139 4.55 -2.36 -2.62
N TYR A 140 4.85 -1.44 -1.71
CA TYR A 140 5.55 -0.19 -2.01
C TYR A 140 6.82 -0.09 -1.17
N ALA A 141 7.97 -0.08 -1.84
CA ALA A 141 9.25 -0.01 -1.17
C ALA A 141 9.94 1.34 -1.41
N GLN A 142 10.42 1.96 -0.33
CA GLN A 142 11.31 3.12 -0.37
C GLN A 142 12.73 2.67 0.00
N VAL A 143 13.71 3.07 -0.80
CA VAL A 143 15.09 2.62 -0.67
C VAL A 143 16.00 3.78 -0.25
N PHE A 144 16.84 3.53 0.75
CA PHE A 144 17.77 4.51 1.33
C PHE A 144 19.18 3.91 1.46
N ILE A 145 20.20 4.72 1.26
CA ILE A 145 21.59 4.41 1.58
C ILE A 145 22.08 5.45 2.60
N ASP A 146 22.53 4.99 3.78
CA ASP A 146 22.92 5.85 4.90
C ASP A 146 21.90 6.97 5.19
N ASP A 147 20.61 6.59 5.20
CA ASP A 147 19.44 7.44 5.42
C ASP A 147 19.15 8.48 4.29
N VAL A 148 19.91 8.44 3.20
CA VAL A 148 19.63 9.24 2.00
C VAL A 148 18.68 8.47 1.09
N TYR A 149 17.55 9.09 0.73
CA TYR A 149 16.58 8.49 -0.20
C TYR A 149 17.17 8.34 -1.60
N ILE A 150 17.09 7.13 -2.13
CA ILE A 150 17.59 6.78 -3.47
C ILE A 150 16.46 6.66 -4.48
N GLY A 151 15.34 6.06 -4.08
CA GLY A 151 14.19 5.86 -4.94
C GLY A 151 13.18 4.88 -4.37
N LYS A 152 12.28 4.43 -5.21
CA LYS A 152 11.17 3.54 -4.83
C LYS A 152 11.01 2.38 -5.80
N ILE A 153 10.33 1.35 -5.34
CA ILE A 153 9.85 0.21 -6.16
C ILE A 153 8.36 0.06 -5.87
N ASP A 154 7.54 0.14 -6.90
CA ASP A 154 6.08 0.23 -6.83
C ASP A 154 5.45 -0.98 -7.55
N ARG A 155 4.84 -1.87 -6.77
CA ARG A 155 4.19 -3.08 -7.31
C ARG A 155 3.05 -2.76 -8.28
N VAL A 156 2.31 -1.68 -8.05
CA VAL A 156 1.22 -1.27 -8.96
C VAL A 156 1.75 -1.00 -10.36
N LYS A 157 2.98 -0.50 -10.46
CA LYS A 157 3.67 -0.23 -11.72
C LYS A 157 4.50 -1.41 -12.22
N ASN A 158 4.45 -2.54 -11.53
CA ASN A 158 5.27 -3.71 -11.81
C ASN A 158 6.79 -3.41 -11.80
N GLU A 159 7.20 -2.45 -10.98
CA GLU A 159 8.60 -2.12 -10.76
C GLU A 159 9.26 -3.19 -9.88
N LYS A 160 10.45 -3.65 -10.25
CA LYS A 160 11.22 -4.66 -9.51
C LYS A 160 12.68 -4.28 -9.32
N SER A 161 13.11 -3.20 -9.91
CA SER A 161 14.51 -2.77 -9.88
C SER A 161 14.66 -1.27 -9.72
N LEU A 162 15.82 -0.88 -9.20
CA LEU A 162 16.21 0.49 -8.96
C LEU A 162 17.71 0.63 -9.19
N THR A 163 18.12 1.70 -9.87
CA THR A 163 19.54 2.04 -10.05
C THR A 163 20.13 2.57 -8.76
N LEU A 164 21.27 2.01 -8.35
CA LEU A 164 22.07 2.47 -7.21
C LEU A 164 23.31 3.23 -7.69
N PRO A 165 23.72 4.29 -6.98
CA PRO A 165 25.03 4.91 -7.19
C PRO A 165 26.16 3.97 -6.75
N PRO A 166 27.44 4.28 -7.06
CA PRO A 166 28.56 3.60 -6.43
C PRO A 166 28.46 3.61 -4.91
N VAL A 167 28.75 2.49 -4.27
CA VAL A 167 28.62 2.32 -2.81
C VAL A 167 29.89 1.76 -2.19
N LYS A 168 30.15 2.13 -0.94
CA LYS A 168 31.30 1.67 -0.15
C LYS A 168 30.91 0.49 0.74
N LYS A 169 31.84 -0.38 1.00
CA LYS A 169 31.68 -1.48 1.94
C LYS A 169 31.19 -1.00 3.29
N GLY A 170 30.13 -1.61 3.79
CA GLY A 170 29.58 -1.34 5.11
C GLY A 170 28.56 -0.19 5.17
N GLN A 171 28.30 0.52 4.06
CA GLN A 171 27.17 1.46 4.01
C GLN A 171 25.87 0.73 4.32
N LYS A 172 24.96 1.43 4.98
CA LYS A 172 23.65 0.89 5.37
C LYS A 172 22.69 0.98 4.18
N LEU A 173 22.22 -0.17 3.67
CA LEU A 173 21.02 -0.21 2.85
C LEU A 173 19.82 -0.36 3.75
N ALA A 174 18.86 0.51 3.59
CA ALA A 174 17.57 0.42 4.27
C ALA A 174 16.43 0.45 3.25
N ILE A 175 15.47 -0.44 3.45
CA ILE A 175 14.28 -0.56 2.59
C ILE A 175 13.06 -0.54 3.50
N LEU A 176 12.21 0.48 3.36
CA LEU A 176 10.92 0.55 4.03
C LEU A 176 9.86 0.00 3.08
N VAL A 177 9.23 -1.11 3.43
CA VAL A 177 8.15 -1.70 2.64
C VAL A 177 6.83 -1.49 3.34
N GLU A 178 5.89 -0.90 2.62
CA GLU A 178 4.51 -0.68 3.04
C GLU A 178 3.59 -1.68 2.34
N ALA A 179 2.74 -2.35 3.11
CA ALA A 179 1.64 -3.15 2.58
C ALA A 179 0.48 -2.24 2.21
N MET A 180 0.04 -2.25 0.96
CA MET A 180 -1.06 -1.38 0.51
C MET A 180 -2.43 -2.04 0.65
N GLY A 181 -2.58 -3.25 0.20
CA GLY A 181 -3.83 -4.01 0.28
C GLY A 181 -3.58 -5.47 -0.06
N ARG A 182 -4.43 -6.38 0.47
CA ARG A 182 -4.27 -7.82 0.17
C ARG A 182 -5.22 -8.25 -0.92
N ILE A 183 -4.71 -9.02 -1.89
CA ILE A 183 -5.56 -9.72 -2.84
C ILE A 183 -6.52 -10.61 -2.06
N ASN A 184 -7.83 -10.38 -2.21
CA ASN A 184 -8.86 -10.99 -1.39
C ASN A 184 -9.72 -12.02 -2.13
N PHE A 185 -9.41 -12.30 -3.40
CA PHE A 185 -10.12 -13.31 -4.21
C PHE A 185 -9.26 -13.82 -5.37
N GLY A 186 -9.71 -14.92 -5.99
CA GLY A 186 -9.08 -15.51 -7.17
C GLY A 186 -7.84 -16.34 -6.87
N ARG A 187 -7.08 -16.67 -7.92
CA ARG A 187 -5.92 -17.57 -7.82
C ARG A 187 -4.74 -16.99 -7.06
N ALA A 188 -4.64 -15.66 -7.00
CA ALA A 188 -3.55 -14.95 -6.34
C ALA A 188 -3.86 -14.55 -4.88
N ILE A 189 -4.88 -15.17 -4.26
CA ILE A 189 -5.31 -14.86 -2.89
C ILE A 189 -4.20 -15.10 -1.84
N LYS A 190 -3.22 -15.95 -2.14
CA LYS A 190 -2.03 -16.13 -1.30
C LYS A 190 -1.02 -15.01 -1.61
N ASP A 191 -1.25 -13.86 -1.02
CA ASP A 191 -0.52 -12.62 -1.27
C ASP A 191 0.35 -12.24 -0.06
N PHE A 192 1.56 -12.78 0.00
CA PHE A 192 2.53 -12.46 1.05
C PHE A 192 3.03 -11.03 0.90
N LYS A 193 3.26 -10.34 2.04
CA LYS A 193 3.68 -8.94 2.10
C LYS A 193 5.15 -8.80 2.51
N GLY A 194 5.71 -7.61 2.24
CA GLY A 194 7.10 -7.32 2.52
C GLY A 194 8.03 -7.62 1.34
N ILE A 195 9.25 -7.99 1.61
CA ILE A 195 10.19 -8.47 0.58
C ILE A 195 9.97 -9.97 0.37
N VAL A 196 9.62 -10.35 -0.85
CA VAL A 196 9.37 -11.75 -1.22
C VAL A 196 10.59 -12.30 -1.97
N GLY A 197 11.34 -13.18 -1.32
CA GLY A 197 12.55 -13.77 -1.87
C GLY A 197 13.82 -12.96 -1.61
N ASP A 198 14.81 -13.14 -2.48
CA ASP A 198 16.13 -12.53 -2.32
C ASP A 198 16.19 -11.09 -2.84
N VAL A 199 17.08 -10.31 -2.25
CA VAL A 199 17.48 -8.98 -2.73
C VAL A 199 18.84 -9.11 -3.39
N VAL A 200 18.92 -8.71 -4.65
CA VAL A 200 20.11 -8.91 -5.50
C VAL A 200 20.61 -7.57 -6.03
N ILE A 201 21.93 -7.39 -6.07
CA ILE A 201 22.55 -6.28 -6.76
C ILE A 201 23.38 -6.84 -7.93
N ASN A 202 23.15 -6.27 -9.12
CA ASN A 202 23.94 -6.54 -10.32
C ASN A 202 24.72 -5.29 -10.66
N ALA A 203 26.05 -5.37 -10.68
CA ALA A 203 26.90 -4.33 -11.26
C ALA A 203 27.07 -4.58 -12.75
N GLU A 204 27.14 -3.50 -13.52
CA GLU A 204 27.47 -3.58 -14.95
C GLU A 204 28.82 -4.25 -15.12
N ALA A 205 29.01 -4.90 -16.28
CA ALA A 205 30.26 -5.57 -16.63
C ALA A 205 31.43 -4.59 -16.54
N ASP A 206 32.52 -5.04 -15.94
CA ASP A 206 33.81 -4.31 -15.98
C ASP A 206 34.36 -4.25 -17.41
N GLU A 207 35.49 -3.56 -17.62
CA GLU A 207 36.17 -3.46 -18.92
C GLU A 207 36.56 -4.83 -19.51
N CYS A 208 36.57 -5.88 -18.68
CA CYS A 208 36.83 -7.27 -19.07
C CYS A 208 35.55 -8.08 -19.34
N GLY A 209 34.38 -7.48 -19.20
CA GLY A 209 33.07 -8.13 -19.41
C GLY A 209 32.60 -8.99 -18.22
N ASN A 210 33.19 -8.84 -17.03
CA ASN A 210 32.74 -9.58 -15.82
C ASN A 210 31.59 -8.87 -15.15
N GLU A 211 30.43 -9.50 -15.16
CA GLU A 211 29.28 -9.07 -14.33
C GLU A 211 29.47 -9.55 -12.89
N ALA A 212 29.22 -8.67 -11.94
CA ALA A 212 29.27 -9.02 -10.54
C ALA A 212 27.86 -9.01 -9.93
N VAL A 213 27.48 -10.12 -9.27
CA VAL A 213 26.17 -10.33 -8.69
C VAL A 213 26.31 -10.59 -7.19
N TRP A 214 25.59 -9.83 -6.39
CA TRP A 214 25.53 -10.02 -4.93
C TRP A 214 24.09 -10.32 -4.49
N THR A 215 23.88 -11.46 -3.85
CA THR A 215 22.69 -11.70 -3.07
C THR A 215 22.92 -11.17 -1.66
N LEU A 216 22.16 -10.16 -1.25
CA LEU A 216 22.33 -9.52 0.05
C LEU A 216 21.83 -10.43 1.17
N LYS A 217 22.64 -10.55 2.21
CA LYS A 217 22.36 -11.40 3.38
C LYS A 217 22.57 -10.62 4.69
N LYS A 218 22.23 -11.22 5.83
CA LYS A 218 22.35 -10.66 7.19
C LYS A 218 21.49 -9.41 7.36
N TRP A 219 20.21 -9.63 7.29
CA TRP A 219 19.18 -8.60 7.45
C TRP A 219 18.78 -8.42 8.90
N THR A 220 18.38 -7.22 9.23
CA THR A 220 17.63 -6.89 10.43
C THR A 220 16.32 -6.25 10.01
N MET A 221 15.20 -6.80 10.46
CA MET A 221 13.87 -6.31 10.18
C MET A 221 13.25 -5.68 11.42
N THR A 222 12.50 -4.61 11.19
CA THR A 222 11.72 -3.92 12.22
C THR A 222 10.27 -3.86 11.74
N PRO A 223 9.40 -4.80 12.18
CA PRO A 223 7.98 -4.74 11.88
C PRO A 223 7.34 -3.53 12.56
N ILE A 224 6.47 -2.82 11.84
CA ILE A 224 5.76 -1.63 12.30
C ILE A 224 4.28 -1.88 12.05
N SER A 225 3.56 -2.21 13.11
CA SER A 225 2.11 -2.46 13.06
C SER A 225 1.33 -1.15 13.03
N ASP A 226 0.13 -1.18 12.46
CA ASP A 226 -0.86 -0.10 12.54
C ASP A 226 -1.41 0.11 13.97
N ASP A 227 -1.12 -0.80 14.89
CA ASP A 227 -1.59 -0.71 16.27
C ASP A 227 -0.70 0.27 17.08
N TYR A 228 -0.83 1.54 16.74
CA TYR A 228 -0.10 2.63 17.41
C TYR A 228 -0.42 2.76 18.91
N GLY A 229 -1.48 2.12 19.39
CA GLY A 229 -1.88 2.12 20.81
C GLY A 229 -1.04 1.22 21.70
N ARG A 230 -0.23 0.31 21.13
CA ARG A 230 0.67 -0.60 21.87
C ARG A 230 2.14 -0.20 21.83
N ALA A 231 2.47 0.90 21.18
CA ALA A 231 3.84 1.39 21.04
C ALA A 231 4.29 2.35 22.17
N VAL A 232 3.57 2.35 23.31
CA VAL A 232 3.89 3.16 24.47
C VAL A 232 4.24 2.27 25.66
#